data_aecc8109af9575263438792af057a0e0
#
_entry.id   aecc8109af9575263438792af057a0e0
#
_cell.length_a   1.000
_cell.length_b   1.000
_cell.length_c   1.000
_cell.angle_alpha   90.00
_cell.angle_beta   90.00
_cell.angle_gamma   90.00
#
_symmetry.space_group_name_H-M   'P 1'
#
loop_
_entity.id
_entity.type
_entity.pdbx_description
1 polymer ?
#
loop_
_entity_poly.entity_id
_entity_poly.type
_entity_poly.pdbx_seq_one_letter_code
_entity_poly.pdbx_strand_id
1 'polypeptide(L)'
;LPGFGKVKRGDAVVFNYPDGDTVSTAYQSNVSYYSLVRQFGWEAVNSDKNHFGDIIARPVDKRENFIKRCVGLPGETLKIENGAVYINAQRIEDPENLQLTHRIITTNNNALNEKELLNIGVSKEDMATMYAYCYIDLNTQQIKALNDNPYGIEATPLHKEGYKYSAITDNTTKLHCKVFFHPDLQMYDKNEFFLKMGIDSASVAKAATYATLPLSKEIIEKLKDLPYVEKIELVTTMQGFADNNLFPYKADYDWNVDFYGPVRIPQKGMTITLNEDNLAFYERAITVFEGNKIERRGINYYINGKLAREYTFKMDYYWMQGDNRHN
;
A
#
# COMPACT_ATOMS: atom_id res chain seq x y z
N LEU A 1 -4.18 19.92 26.91
CA LEU A 1 -3.34 19.38 27.97
C LEU A 1 -1.89 19.72 27.65
N PRO A 2 -1.07 20.17 28.60
CA PRO A 2 0.35 20.34 28.38
C PRO A 2 0.95 18.98 28.03
N GLY A 3 1.82 18.93 27.00
CA GLY A 3 2.49 17.70 26.58
C GLY A 3 3.41 17.20 27.70
N PHE A 4 3.32 15.93 28.04
CA PHE A 4 4.12 15.30 29.08
C PHE A 4 5.56 14.99 28.64
N GLY A 5 5.95 15.32 27.41
CA GLY A 5 7.29 15.12 26.88
C GLY A 5 7.38 15.37 25.38
N LYS A 6 8.58 15.22 24.83
CA LYS A 6 8.79 15.23 23.38
C LYS A 6 8.64 13.82 22.84
N VAL A 7 8.01 13.69 21.66
CA VAL A 7 7.91 12.43 20.92
C VAL A 7 9.31 11.94 20.58
N LYS A 8 9.57 10.67 20.83
CA LYS A 8 10.83 9.98 20.52
C LYS A 8 10.63 8.98 19.39
N ARG A 9 11.72 8.61 18.74
CA ARG A 9 11.69 7.50 17.78
C ARG A 9 11.26 6.21 18.49
N GLY A 10 10.35 5.47 17.88
CA GLY A 10 9.77 4.23 18.41
C GLY A 10 8.49 4.44 19.21
N ASP A 11 8.16 5.67 19.65
CA ASP A 11 6.90 5.93 20.37
C ASP A 11 5.70 5.64 19.48
N ALA A 12 4.71 4.92 20.03
CA ALA A 12 3.38 4.83 19.43
C ALA A 12 2.58 6.10 19.80
N VAL A 13 2.19 6.86 18.78
CA VAL A 13 1.56 8.17 18.97
C VAL A 13 0.13 8.13 18.42
N VAL A 14 -0.81 8.60 19.22
CA VAL A 14 -2.20 8.83 18.81
C VAL A 14 -2.34 10.29 18.38
N PHE A 15 -2.86 10.52 17.18
CA PHE A 15 -3.06 11.86 16.64
C PHE A 15 -4.28 11.91 15.71
N ASN A 16 -4.84 13.10 15.53
CA ASN A 16 -5.89 13.27 14.52
C ASN A 16 -5.31 13.06 13.11
N TYR A 17 -6.02 12.31 12.28
CA TYR A 17 -5.60 12.11 10.90
C TYR A 17 -5.52 13.45 10.16
N PRO A 18 -4.37 13.83 9.60
CA PRO A 18 -4.16 15.15 9.01
C PRO A 18 -5.10 15.49 7.86
N ASP A 19 -5.51 14.49 7.06
CA ASP A 19 -6.44 14.65 5.94
C ASP A 19 -7.90 14.44 6.35
N GLY A 20 -8.19 14.17 7.63
CA GLY A 20 -9.52 13.93 8.18
C GLY A 20 -10.24 15.20 8.67
N ASP A 21 -9.71 16.39 8.37
CA ASP A 21 -10.30 17.67 8.74
C ASP A 21 -11.51 18.05 7.87
N THR A 22 -11.58 17.48 6.67
CA THR A 22 -12.66 17.72 5.70
C THR A 22 -13.10 16.39 5.10
N VAL A 23 -14.41 16.22 4.94
CA VAL A 23 -14.98 15.01 4.33
C VAL A 23 -16.08 15.33 3.34
N SER A 24 -16.21 14.50 2.34
CA SER A 24 -17.39 14.40 1.49
C SER A 24 -18.42 13.51 2.17
N THR A 25 -19.68 13.90 2.23
CA THR A 25 -20.73 13.08 2.87
C THR A 25 -21.05 11.82 2.08
N ALA A 26 -20.77 11.78 0.78
CA ALA A 26 -20.96 10.61 -0.05
C ALA A 26 -19.89 9.53 0.21
N TYR A 27 -18.64 9.95 0.43
CA TYR A 27 -17.50 9.03 0.61
C TYR A 27 -17.10 8.81 2.07
N GLN A 28 -17.53 9.71 2.98
CA GLN A 28 -17.16 9.68 4.39
C GLN A 28 -15.63 9.61 4.58
N SER A 29 -15.16 8.78 5.49
CA SER A 29 -13.74 8.57 5.74
C SER A 29 -13.10 7.52 4.83
N ASN A 30 -13.87 6.85 3.97
CA ASN A 30 -13.35 5.80 3.11
C ASN A 30 -12.37 6.35 2.06
N VAL A 31 -12.61 7.58 1.61
CA VAL A 31 -11.71 8.28 0.68
C VAL A 31 -11.47 9.70 1.19
N SER A 32 -10.21 10.08 1.32
CA SER A 32 -9.82 11.42 1.75
C SER A 32 -10.39 12.48 0.77
N TYR A 33 -10.99 13.55 1.32
CA TYR A 33 -11.40 14.70 0.53
C TYR A 33 -10.28 15.24 -0.38
N TYR A 34 -9.06 15.28 0.14
CA TYR A 34 -7.91 15.76 -0.63
C TYR A 34 -7.52 14.80 -1.75
N SER A 35 -7.77 13.49 -1.61
CA SER A 35 -7.61 12.54 -2.71
C SER A 35 -8.64 12.76 -3.80
N LEU A 36 -9.89 13.01 -3.44
CA LEU A 36 -10.94 13.36 -4.40
C LEU A 36 -10.58 14.65 -5.16
N VAL A 37 -10.11 15.69 -4.45
CA VAL A 37 -9.68 16.96 -5.08
C VAL A 37 -8.51 16.76 -6.03
N ARG A 38 -7.55 15.89 -5.69
CA ARG A 38 -6.43 15.57 -6.61
C ARG A 38 -6.90 14.84 -7.87
N GLN A 39 -7.89 13.97 -7.73
CA GLN A 39 -8.39 13.15 -8.84
C GLN A 39 -9.36 13.91 -9.75
N PHE A 40 -10.29 14.66 -9.18
CA PHE A 40 -11.42 15.26 -9.91
C PHE A 40 -11.32 16.79 -10.03
N GLY A 41 -10.40 17.42 -9.32
CA GLY A 41 -10.27 18.87 -9.22
C GLY A 41 -11.16 19.49 -8.14
N TRP A 42 -10.70 20.62 -7.59
CA TRP A 42 -11.38 21.31 -6.48
C TRP A 42 -12.80 21.74 -6.84
N GLU A 43 -12.99 22.30 -8.04
CA GLU A 43 -14.28 22.81 -8.51
C GLU A 43 -15.32 21.69 -8.60
N ALA A 44 -14.96 20.58 -9.26
CA ALA A 44 -15.86 19.43 -9.40
C ALA A 44 -16.29 18.87 -8.05
N VAL A 45 -15.34 18.63 -7.13
CA VAL A 45 -15.63 18.05 -5.80
C VAL A 45 -16.53 18.96 -4.96
N ASN A 46 -16.38 20.29 -5.07
CA ASN A 46 -17.13 21.22 -4.24
C ASN A 46 -18.46 21.67 -4.87
N SER A 47 -18.69 21.46 -6.18
CA SER A 47 -19.91 21.86 -6.88
C SER A 47 -20.86 20.72 -7.19
N ASP A 48 -20.38 19.52 -7.49
CA ASP A 48 -21.24 18.37 -7.84
C ASP A 48 -21.70 17.60 -6.57
N LYS A 49 -22.75 18.12 -5.97
CA LYS A 49 -23.36 17.49 -4.78
C LYS A 49 -24.00 16.14 -5.05
N ASN A 50 -24.38 15.83 -6.28
CA ASN A 50 -24.98 14.54 -6.62
C ASN A 50 -23.95 13.41 -6.52
N HIS A 51 -22.71 13.69 -6.88
CA HIS A 51 -21.61 12.72 -6.85
C HIS A 51 -20.86 12.74 -5.51
N PHE A 52 -20.56 13.92 -4.97
CA PHE A 52 -19.70 14.04 -3.79
C PHE A 52 -20.47 14.34 -2.49
N GLY A 53 -21.76 14.65 -2.57
CA GLY A 53 -22.54 15.10 -1.41
C GLY A 53 -22.14 16.49 -0.92
N ASP A 54 -22.37 16.77 0.36
CA ASP A 54 -21.91 17.99 1.00
C ASP A 54 -20.47 17.85 1.49
N ILE A 55 -19.69 18.90 1.35
CA ILE A 55 -18.33 18.96 1.88
C ILE A 55 -18.37 19.59 3.28
N ILE A 56 -17.97 18.83 4.29
CA ILE A 56 -18.08 19.22 5.70
C ILE A 56 -16.69 19.27 6.33
N ALA A 57 -16.35 20.44 6.92
CA ALA A 57 -15.18 20.55 7.79
C ALA A 57 -15.50 19.96 9.16
N ARG A 58 -14.66 19.01 9.62
CA ARG A 58 -14.81 18.35 10.93
C ARG A 58 -14.08 19.12 12.01
N PRO A 59 -14.73 19.49 13.13
CA PRO A 59 -14.03 20.00 14.30
C PRO A 59 -13.11 18.92 14.89
N VAL A 60 -12.11 19.34 15.66
CA VAL A 60 -11.02 18.45 16.15
C VAL A 60 -11.55 17.21 16.87
N ASP A 61 -12.60 17.35 17.66
CA ASP A 61 -13.26 16.27 18.42
C ASP A 61 -14.06 15.27 17.56
N LYS A 62 -14.26 15.57 16.29
CA LYS A 62 -14.94 14.71 15.31
C LYS A 62 -14.00 14.13 14.25
N ARG A 63 -12.71 14.43 14.35
CA ARG A 63 -11.69 13.86 13.45
C ARG A 63 -11.31 12.47 13.90
N GLU A 64 -10.97 11.64 12.93
CA GLU A 64 -10.46 10.30 13.22
C GLU A 64 -9.09 10.36 13.88
N ASN A 65 -8.89 9.47 14.85
CA ASN A 65 -7.63 9.30 15.54
C ASN A 65 -6.89 8.11 14.94
N PHE A 66 -5.66 8.34 14.52
CA PHE A 66 -4.76 7.30 14.07
C PHE A 66 -3.71 7.04 15.13
N ILE A 67 -3.33 5.77 15.28
CA ILE A 67 -2.17 5.36 16.05
C ILE A 67 -1.09 4.91 15.05
N LYS A 68 0.07 5.55 15.10
CA LYS A 68 1.21 5.23 14.25
C LYS A 68 2.49 5.35 15.07
N ARG A 69 3.54 4.65 14.62
CA ARG A 69 4.87 4.73 15.24
C ARG A 69 5.65 5.90 14.69
N CYS A 70 6.30 6.67 15.57
CA CYS A 70 7.25 7.71 15.18
C CYS A 70 8.54 7.05 14.70
N VAL A 71 8.87 7.20 13.41
CA VAL A 71 10.11 6.66 12.81
C VAL A 71 11.12 7.73 12.44
N GLY A 72 10.68 8.96 12.19
CA GLY A 72 11.54 10.09 11.85
C GLY A 72 11.28 11.31 12.72
N LEU A 73 12.36 11.93 13.21
CA LEU A 73 12.33 13.10 14.08
C LEU A 73 12.59 14.39 13.30
N PRO A 74 12.24 15.56 13.86
CA PRO A 74 12.49 16.86 13.22
C PRO A 74 13.95 17.04 12.81
N GLY A 75 14.17 17.52 11.59
CA GLY A 75 15.51 17.79 11.04
C GLY A 75 16.21 16.57 10.43
N GLU A 76 15.66 15.39 10.58
CA GLU A 76 16.24 14.16 10.01
C GLU A 76 15.85 13.95 8.54
N THR A 77 16.66 13.17 7.84
CA THR A 77 16.38 12.73 6.48
C THR A 77 15.98 11.27 6.48
N LEU A 78 14.77 10.99 6.01
CA LEU A 78 14.20 9.65 5.89
C LEU A 78 14.37 9.14 4.46
N LYS A 79 14.75 7.88 4.33
CA LYS A 79 14.72 7.09 3.10
C LYS A 79 14.17 5.71 3.41
N ILE A 80 13.40 5.12 2.50
CA ILE A 80 13.03 3.70 2.53
C ILE A 80 13.70 3.03 1.33
N GLU A 81 14.31 1.90 1.56
CA GLU A 81 14.97 1.10 0.54
C GLU A 81 14.72 -0.37 0.78
N ASN A 82 14.04 -1.01 -0.16
CA ASN A 82 13.60 -2.41 -0.07
C ASN A 82 12.81 -2.69 1.23
N GLY A 83 11.85 -1.80 1.56
CA GLY A 83 11.02 -1.87 2.77
C GLY A 83 11.72 -1.45 4.08
N ALA A 84 13.06 -1.37 4.10
CA ALA A 84 13.84 -0.97 5.27
C ALA A 84 13.93 0.56 5.40
N VAL A 85 13.80 1.07 6.62
CA VAL A 85 13.87 2.52 6.89
C VAL A 85 15.30 2.93 7.25
N TYR A 86 15.74 4.01 6.62
CA TYR A 86 17.03 4.68 6.87
C TYR A 86 16.78 6.09 7.35
N ILE A 87 17.48 6.48 8.40
CA ILE A 87 17.48 7.84 8.95
C ILE A 87 18.90 8.37 8.89
N ASN A 88 19.08 9.54 8.24
CA ASN A 88 20.40 10.14 8.03
C ASN A 88 21.40 9.13 7.41
N ALA A 89 20.94 8.35 6.43
CA ALA A 89 21.68 7.29 5.75
C ALA A 89 22.05 6.06 6.61
N GLN A 90 21.56 5.96 7.84
CA GLN A 90 21.75 4.79 8.69
C GLN A 90 20.45 3.99 8.78
N ARG A 91 20.51 2.69 8.56
CA ARG A 91 19.36 1.81 8.77
C ARG A 91 18.97 1.82 10.25
N ILE A 92 17.68 2.05 10.52
CA ILE A 92 17.15 1.93 11.89
C ILE A 92 16.69 0.49 12.14
N GLU A 93 16.61 0.13 13.41
CA GLU A 93 16.06 -1.16 13.82
C GLU A 93 14.56 -1.24 13.52
N ASP A 94 14.14 -2.38 13.00
CA ASP A 94 12.75 -2.64 12.70
C ASP A 94 11.96 -2.82 14.00
N PRO A 95 10.71 -2.31 14.08
CA PRO A 95 9.84 -2.61 15.22
C PRO A 95 9.60 -4.11 15.35
N GLU A 96 9.46 -4.60 16.59
CA GLU A 96 9.22 -6.01 16.88
C GLU A 96 8.01 -6.60 16.11
N ASN A 97 6.95 -5.79 15.98
CA ASN A 97 5.71 -6.20 15.31
C ASN A 97 5.63 -5.68 13.86
N LEU A 98 6.77 -5.35 13.24
CA LEU A 98 6.79 -4.94 11.84
C LEU A 98 6.20 -6.04 10.96
N GLN A 99 5.19 -5.68 10.18
CA GLN A 99 4.61 -6.53 9.16
C GLN A 99 4.95 -5.98 7.77
N LEU A 100 5.49 -6.87 6.94
CA LEU A 100 5.71 -6.64 5.52
C LEU A 100 5.01 -7.75 4.73
N THR A 101 4.62 -7.46 3.51
CA THR A 101 3.99 -8.46 2.66
C THR A 101 5.00 -9.55 2.27
N HIS A 102 4.64 -10.78 2.57
CA HIS A 102 5.42 -11.95 2.18
C HIS A 102 4.60 -12.88 1.30
N ARG A 103 5.29 -13.53 0.38
CA ARG A 103 4.77 -14.62 -0.41
C ARG A 103 5.13 -15.94 0.26
N ILE A 104 4.13 -16.74 0.55
CA ILE A 104 4.27 -18.09 1.07
C ILE A 104 4.08 -19.04 -0.10
N ILE A 105 5.02 -19.95 -0.30
CA ILE A 105 4.98 -20.98 -1.33
C ILE A 105 4.75 -22.30 -0.62
N THR A 106 3.68 -23.01 -1.01
CA THR A 106 3.35 -24.31 -0.43
C THR A 106 3.55 -25.43 -1.44
N THR A 107 3.92 -26.61 -0.93
CA THR A 107 4.09 -27.82 -1.75
C THR A 107 2.74 -28.46 -2.08
N ASN A 108 2.70 -29.15 -3.23
CA ASN A 108 1.59 -30.05 -3.61
C ASN A 108 0.21 -29.41 -3.55
N ASN A 109 0.09 -28.14 -3.93
CA ASN A 109 -1.15 -27.37 -3.93
C ASN A 109 -1.87 -27.32 -2.57
N ASN A 110 -1.16 -27.50 -1.46
CA ASN A 110 -1.71 -27.32 -0.12
C ASN A 110 -2.12 -25.85 0.08
N ALA A 111 -3.36 -25.63 0.47
CA ALA A 111 -3.84 -24.31 0.84
C ALA A 111 -3.45 -24.02 2.31
N LEU A 112 -3.14 -22.76 2.60
CA LEU A 112 -3.04 -22.30 3.97
C LEU A 112 -4.43 -22.39 4.63
N ASN A 113 -4.50 -23.02 5.79
CA ASN A 113 -5.76 -23.22 6.51
C ASN A 113 -6.01 -22.05 7.46
N GLU A 114 -7.21 -21.44 7.43
CA GLU A 114 -7.59 -20.32 8.31
C GLU A 114 -7.34 -20.65 9.79
N LYS A 115 -7.76 -21.83 10.24
CA LYS A 115 -7.60 -22.23 11.63
C LYS A 115 -6.13 -22.32 12.05
N GLU A 116 -5.26 -22.80 11.17
CA GLU A 116 -3.81 -22.83 11.43
C GLU A 116 -3.25 -21.42 11.45
N LEU A 117 -3.62 -20.56 10.50
CA LEU A 117 -3.20 -19.15 10.45
C LEU A 117 -3.61 -18.41 11.73
N LEU A 118 -4.85 -18.59 12.19
CA LEU A 118 -5.31 -18.02 13.46
C LEU A 118 -4.50 -18.53 14.65
N ASN A 119 -4.20 -19.84 14.70
CA ASN A 119 -3.44 -20.45 15.78
C ASN A 119 -2.00 -19.94 15.89
N ILE A 120 -1.37 -19.59 14.77
CA ILE A 120 -0.03 -19.02 14.76
C ILE A 120 -0.01 -17.50 14.94
N GLY A 121 -1.19 -16.84 14.96
CA GLY A 121 -1.34 -15.42 15.27
C GLY A 121 -1.59 -14.50 14.09
N VAL A 122 -1.92 -15.02 12.89
CA VAL A 122 -2.39 -14.19 11.77
C VAL A 122 -3.80 -13.69 12.10
N SER A 123 -4.04 -12.39 11.98
CA SER A 123 -5.35 -11.79 12.24
C SER A 123 -6.35 -12.08 11.12
N LYS A 124 -7.65 -11.96 11.42
CA LYS A 124 -8.69 -12.08 10.38
C LYS A 124 -8.62 -10.94 9.38
N GLU A 125 -8.24 -9.77 9.84
CA GLU A 125 -8.03 -8.57 9.02
C GLU A 125 -6.89 -8.80 8.00
N ASP A 126 -5.77 -9.36 8.45
CA ASP A 126 -4.64 -9.69 7.56
C ASP A 126 -5.04 -10.78 6.56
N MET A 127 -5.80 -11.80 7.01
CA MET A 127 -6.30 -12.85 6.11
C MET A 127 -7.29 -12.31 5.07
N ALA A 128 -8.08 -11.29 5.39
CA ALA A 128 -8.98 -10.65 4.43
C ALA A 128 -8.22 -9.96 3.27
N THR A 129 -6.95 -9.60 3.49
CA THR A 129 -6.09 -9.05 2.43
C THR A 129 -5.32 -10.13 1.66
N MET A 130 -5.42 -11.40 2.09
CA MET A 130 -4.71 -12.51 1.46
C MET A 130 -5.23 -12.76 0.05
N TYR A 131 -4.35 -12.91 -0.90
CA TYR A 131 -4.69 -13.46 -2.21
C TYR A 131 -3.80 -14.65 -2.55
N ALA A 132 -4.39 -15.66 -3.20
CA ALA A 132 -3.68 -16.85 -3.60
C ALA A 132 -3.77 -17.07 -5.10
N TYR A 133 -2.73 -17.66 -5.65
CA TYR A 133 -2.68 -18.05 -7.05
C TYR A 133 -1.80 -19.30 -7.22
N CYS A 134 -1.97 -20.00 -8.34
CA CYS A 134 -1.06 -21.06 -8.75
C CYS A 134 -0.66 -20.88 -10.20
N TYR A 135 0.41 -21.59 -10.60
CA TYR A 135 0.79 -21.72 -11.99
C TYR A 135 0.45 -23.13 -12.45
N ILE A 136 -0.28 -23.26 -13.55
CA ILE A 136 -0.73 -24.54 -14.09
C ILE A 136 -0.86 -24.45 -15.60
N ASP A 137 -0.62 -25.58 -16.28
CA ASP A 137 -0.76 -25.65 -17.74
C ASP A 137 -2.19 -26.03 -18.11
N LEU A 138 -2.88 -25.11 -18.84
CA LEU A 138 -4.28 -25.20 -19.20
C LEU A 138 -4.47 -25.09 -20.72
N ASN A 139 -5.41 -25.84 -21.28
CA ASN A 139 -5.88 -25.59 -22.63
C ASN A 139 -6.91 -24.47 -22.69
N THR A 140 -7.27 -24.01 -23.89
CA THR A 140 -8.19 -22.90 -24.12
C THR A 140 -9.59 -23.13 -23.55
N GLN A 141 -10.09 -24.36 -23.59
CA GLN A 141 -11.39 -24.73 -23.02
C GLN A 141 -11.38 -24.63 -21.48
N GLN A 142 -10.32 -25.10 -20.84
CA GLN A 142 -10.13 -25.01 -19.39
C GLN A 142 -9.98 -23.56 -18.92
N ILE A 143 -9.22 -22.75 -19.65
CA ILE A 143 -9.09 -21.29 -19.36
C ILE A 143 -10.47 -20.64 -19.42
N LYS A 144 -11.24 -20.92 -20.47
CA LYS A 144 -12.59 -20.38 -20.60
C LYS A 144 -13.51 -20.84 -19.47
N ALA A 145 -13.52 -22.12 -19.13
CA ALA A 145 -14.34 -22.66 -18.05
C ALA A 145 -13.99 -22.03 -16.68
N LEU A 146 -12.71 -21.74 -16.43
CA LEU A 146 -12.27 -21.05 -15.23
C LEU A 146 -12.71 -19.58 -15.22
N ASN A 147 -12.65 -18.88 -16.35
CA ASN A 147 -13.03 -17.47 -16.41
C ASN A 147 -14.55 -17.25 -16.45
N ASP A 148 -15.32 -18.23 -16.93
CA ASP A 148 -16.78 -18.14 -16.98
C ASP A 148 -17.46 -18.56 -15.65
N ASN A 149 -16.69 -18.98 -14.63
CA ASN A 149 -17.28 -19.42 -13.37
C ASN A 149 -17.70 -18.23 -12.48
N PRO A 150 -18.77 -18.41 -11.64
CA PRO A 150 -19.29 -17.33 -10.79
C PRO A 150 -18.43 -17.04 -9.55
N TYR A 151 -17.35 -17.77 -9.33
CA TYR A 151 -16.56 -17.72 -8.07
C TYR A 151 -15.36 -16.78 -8.13
N GLY A 152 -15.21 -15.96 -9.18
CA GLY A 152 -14.12 -14.97 -9.28
C GLY A 152 -12.72 -15.58 -9.43
N ILE A 153 -12.62 -16.74 -10.09
CA ILE A 153 -11.34 -17.33 -10.48
C ILE A 153 -10.96 -16.78 -11.83
N GLU A 154 -9.72 -16.31 -11.95
CA GLU A 154 -9.16 -15.78 -13.19
C GLU A 154 -7.96 -16.61 -13.64
N ALA A 155 -8.04 -17.17 -14.84
CA ALA A 155 -6.92 -17.86 -15.47
C ALA A 155 -6.34 -16.98 -16.58
N THR A 156 -5.11 -16.52 -16.40
CA THR A 156 -4.40 -15.66 -17.36
C THR A 156 -3.17 -16.39 -17.90
N PRO A 157 -3.07 -16.61 -19.23
CA PRO A 157 -1.87 -17.16 -19.84
C PRO A 157 -0.68 -16.22 -19.66
N LEU A 158 0.48 -16.78 -19.29
CA LEU A 158 1.74 -16.07 -19.24
C LEU A 158 2.35 -16.00 -20.65
N HIS A 159 2.36 -14.82 -21.24
CA HIS A 159 2.91 -14.63 -22.58
C HIS A 159 4.45 -14.62 -22.58
N LYS A 160 5.04 -15.36 -23.54
CA LYS A 160 6.29 -14.90 -24.14
C LYS A 160 5.93 -13.75 -25.08
N GLU A 161 6.68 -12.64 -25.03
CA GLU A 161 6.48 -11.48 -25.91
C GLU A 161 6.19 -11.90 -27.37
N GLY A 162 5.09 -11.36 -27.95
CA GLY A 162 4.71 -11.62 -29.34
C GLY A 162 3.71 -12.76 -29.57
N TYR A 163 3.28 -13.49 -28.57
CA TYR A 163 2.34 -14.60 -28.70
C TYR A 163 0.88 -14.11 -28.50
N LYS A 164 0.07 -14.15 -29.55
CA LYS A 164 -1.39 -13.90 -29.45
C LYS A 164 -2.12 -15.20 -29.11
N TYR A 165 -2.39 -15.42 -27.84
CA TYR A 165 -3.09 -16.59 -27.34
C TYR A 165 -4.48 -16.79 -27.97
N SER A 166 -5.15 -15.69 -28.39
CA SER A 166 -6.41 -15.70 -29.13
C SER A 166 -6.35 -16.41 -30.48
N ALA A 167 -5.16 -16.74 -31.00
CA ALA A 167 -4.97 -17.49 -32.25
C ALA A 167 -4.95 -19.03 -32.03
N ILE A 168 -4.93 -19.51 -30.78
CA ILE A 168 -4.91 -20.95 -30.48
C ILE A 168 -6.37 -21.42 -30.43
N THR A 169 -6.74 -22.26 -31.41
CA THR A 169 -8.11 -22.80 -31.56
C THR A 169 -8.23 -24.27 -31.18
N ASP A 170 -7.11 -24.97 -30.97
CA ASP A 170 -7.09 -26.36 -30.56
C ASP A 170 -7.13 -26.53 -29.05
N ASN A 171 -7.80 -27.60 -28.59
CA ASN A 171 -7.91 -27.93 -27.16
C ASN A 171 -6.76 -28.84 -26.66
N THR A 172 -5.76 -29.13 -27.49
CA THR A 172 -4.63 -30.00 -27.14
C THR A 172 -3.41 -29.21 -26.69
N THR A 173 -3.27 -27.99 -27.20
CA THR A 173 -2.17 -27.10 -26.82
C THR A 173 -2.41 -26.57 -25.41
N LYS A 174 -1.46 -26.85 -24.49
CA LYS A 174 -1.50 -26.30 -23.12
C LYS A 174 -0.66 -25.03 -23.04
N LEU A 175 -1.21 -24.04 -22.38
CA LEU A 175 -0.58 -22.75 -22.08
C LEU A 175 -0.24 -22.69 -20.61
N HIS A 176 0.95 -22.19 -20.27
CA HIS A 176 1.31 -21.92 -18.88
C HIS A 176 0.51 -20.71 -18.39
N CYS A 177 -0.36 -20.93 -17.39
CA CYS A 177 -1.30 -19.93 -16.89
C CYS A 177 -1.04 -19.63 -15.43
N LYS A 178 -1.22 -18.36 -15.05
CA LYS A 178 -1.44 -17.94 -13.67
C LYS A 178 -2.93 -18.03 -13.39
N VAL A 179 -3.31 -18.80 -12.39
CA VAL A 179 -4.71 -18.90 -11.94
C VAL A 179 -4.81 -18.20 -10.60
N PHE A 180 -5.59 -17.13 -10.58
CA PHE A 180 -5.85 -16.32 -9.40
C PHE A 180 -7.13 -16.80 -8.70
N PHE A 181 -7.12 -16.88 -7.36
CA PHE A 181 -8.26 -17.26 -6.55
C PHE A 181 -8.74 -16.06 -5.75
N HIS A 182 -10.03 -15.75 -5.86
CA HIS A 182 -10.64 -14.76 -5.00
C HIS A 182 -10.45 -15.13 -3.52
N PRO A 183 -10.26 -14.17 -2.60
CA PRO A 183 -10.07 -14.44 -1.17
C PRO A 183 -11.10 -15.40 -0.58
N ASP A 184 -12.37 -15.26 -0.94
CA ASP A 184 -13.46 -16.13 -0.46
C ASP A 184 -13.33 -17.61 -0.88
N LEU A 185 -12.53 -17.90 -1.92
CA LEU A 185 -12.31 -19.27 -2.42
C LEU A 185 -11.02 -19.92 -1.91
N GLN A 186 -10.19 -19.19 -1.21
CA GLN A 186 -8.90 -19.71 -0.72
C GLN A 186 -9.08 -20.83 0.30
N MET A 187 -10.26 -20.92 0.90
CA MET A 187 -10.67 -21.88 1.92
C MET A 187 -11.26 -23.17 1.34
N TYR A 188 -11.55 -23.24 0.05
CA TYR A 188 -12.11 -24.44 -0.58
C TYR A 188 -11.01 -25.39 -1.05
N ASP A 189 -11.37 -26.69 -1.12
CA ASP A 189 -10.49 -27.70 -1.74
C ASP A 189 -10.30 -27.40 -3.22
N LYS A 190 -9.19 -26.76 -3.53
CA LYS A 190 -8.82 -26.40 -4.90
C LYS A 190 -8.67 -27.61 -5.81
N ASN A 191 -8.27 -28.76 -5.26
CA ASN A 191 -8.11 -29.98 -6.02
C ASN A 191 -9.45 -30.47 -6.55
N GLU A 192 -10.48 -30.53 -5.69
CA GLU A 192 -11.83 -30.91 -6.09
C GLU A 192 -12.40 -29.95 -7.13
N PHE A 193 -12.16 -28.64 -6.96
CA PHE A 193 -12.60 -27.63 -7.91
C PHE A 193 -11.94 -27.81 -9.30
N PHE A 194 -10.62 -27.95 -9.35
CA PHE A 194 -9.91 -28.14 -10.62
C PHE A 194 -10.31 -29.43 -11.33
N LEU A 195 -10.50 -30.53 -10.59
CA LEU A 195 -10.98 -31.81 -11.15
C LEU A 195 -12.38 -31.65 -11.76
N LYS A 196 -13.30 -30.91 -11.12
CA LYS A 196 -14.62 -30.60 -11.68
C LYS A 196 -14.55 -29.77 -12.98
N MET A 197 -13.50 -28.96 -13.15
CA MET A 197 -13.23 -28.19 -14.38
C MET A 197 -12.46 -29.00 -15.45
N GLY A 198 -12.32 -30.31 -15.27
CA GLY A 198 -11.65 -31.19 -16.23
C GLY A 198 -10.13 -31.05 -16.29
N ILE A 199 -9.53 -30.53 -15.21
CA ILE A 199 -8.07 -30.44 -15.07
C ILE A 199 -7.60 -31.73 -14.42
N ASP A 200 -6.63 -32.40 -15.04
CA ASP A 200 -6.15 -33.70 -14.54
C ASP A 200 -5.42 -33.59 -13.19
N SER A 201 -5.57 -34.61 -12.35
CA SER A 201 -5.00 -34.66 -11.01
C SER A 201 -3.48 -34.54 -10.98
N ALA A 202 -2.78 -34.98 -12.00
CA ALA A 202 -1.32 -34.89 -12.06
C ALA A 202 -0.86 -33.44 -12.31
N SER A 203 -1.61 -32.69 -13.13
CA SER A 203 -1.38 -31.26 -13.33
C SER A 203 -1.65 -30.47 -12.05
N VAL A 204 -2.76 -30.78 -11.36
CA VAL A 204 -3.14 -30.12 -10.09
C VAL A 204 -2.10 -30.41 -8.99
N ALA A 205 -1.68 -31.65 -8.84
CA ALA A 205 -0.72 -32.06 -7.81
C ALA A 205 0.66 -31.41 -7.97
N LYS A 206 1.03 -31.00 -9.18
CA LYS A 206 2.31 -30.31 -9.46
C LYS A 206 2.23 -28.80 -9.28
N ALA A 207 1.03 -28.24 -9.19
CA ALA A 207 0.85 -26.80 -9.07
C ALA A 207 1.20 -26.31 -7.66
N ALA A 208 2.29 -25.58 -7.53
CA ALA A 208 2.59 -24.89 -6.27
C ALA A 208 1.59 -23.76 -6.03
N THR A 209 1.10 -23.64 -4.79
CA THR A 209 0.25 -22.53 -4.39
C THR A 209 1.08 -21.42 -3.78
N TYR A 210 0.78 -20.21 -4.20
CA TYR A 210 1.39 -18.98 -3.72
C TYR A 210 0.34 -18.17 -2.99
N ALA A 211 0.59 -17.80 -1.75
CA ALA A 211 -0.27 -16.91 -0.98
C ALA A 211 0.53 -15.70 -0.49
N THR A 212 -0.08 -14.52 -0.49
CA THR A 212 0.58 -13.30 0.00
C THR A 212 -0.18 -12.77 1.20
N LEU A 213 0.57 -12.45 2.25
CA LEU A 213 0.07 -11.95 3.53
C LEU A 213 1.04 -10.93 4.12
N PRO A 214 0.55 -9.92 4.88
CA PRO A 214 1.39 -9.16 5.78
C PRO A 214 1.81 -10.04 6.96
N LEU A 215 3.11 -10.24 7.15
CA LEU A 215 3.66 -11.14 8.17
C LEU A 215 4.69 -10.43 9.04
N SER A 216 4.61 -10.67 10.35
CA SER A 216 5.67 -10.33 11.29
C SER A 216 6.76 -11.43 11.30
N LYS A 217 7.93 -11.08 11.83
CA LYS A 217 9.05 -12.01 11.97
C LYS A 217 8.66 -13.25 12.78
N GLU A 218 7.89 -13.08 13.87
CA GLU A 218 7.43 -14.18 14.71
C GLU A 218 6.53 -15.14 13.93
N ILE A 219 5.59 -14.61 13.14
CA ILE A 219 4.68 -15.43 12.32
C ILE A 219 5.46 -16.17 11.24
N ILE A 220 6.45 -15.53 10.62
CA ILE A 220 7.32 -16.16 9.61
C ILE A 220 8.03 -17.39 10.21
N GLU A 221 8.59 -17.30 11.41
CA GLU A 221 9.26 -18.45 12.03
C GLU A 221 8.27 -19.59 12.30
N LYS A 222 7.06 -19.29 12.80
CA LYS A 222 6.03 -20.32 13.01
C LYS A 222 5.55 -20.95 11.69
N LEU A 223 5.46 -20.19 10.60
CA LEU A 223 5.08 -20.72 9.30
C LEU A 223 6.15 -21.66 8.71
N LYS A 224 7.43 -21.42 8.97
CA LYS A 224 8.50 -22.31 8.54
C LYS A 224 8.44 -23.70 9.17
N ASP A 225 7.80 -23.83 10.33
CA ASP A 225 7.62 -25.12 11.02
C ASP A 225 6.51 -25.97 10.38
N LEU A 226 5.69 -25.40 9.47
CA LEU A 226 4.65 -26.15 8.78
C LEU A 226 5.26 -27.00 7.66
N PRO A 227 5.02 -28.32 7.64
CA PRO A 227 5.75 -29.25 6.74
C PRO A 227 5.44 -29.05 5.25
N TYR A 228 4.37 -28.32 4.93
CA TYR A 228 3.98 -28.04 3.55
C TYR A 228 4.39 -26.62 3.09
N VAL A 229 4.97 -25.80 3.95
CA VAL A 229 5.54 -24.51 3.57
C VAL A 229 6.95 -24.73 3.02
N GLU A 230 7.12 -24.51 1.72
CA GLU A 230 8.39 -24.69 1.03
C GLU A 230 9.32 -23.49 1.18
N LYS A 231 8.72 -22.27 1.04
CA LYS A 231 9.49 -21.03 1.03
C LYS A 231 8.62 -19.84 1.44
N ILE A 232 9.26 -18.87 2.08
CA ILE A 232 8.64 -17.57 2.38
C ILE A 232 9.57 -16.49 1.84
N GLU A 233 9.04 -15.59 1.00
CA GLU A 233 9.78 -14.54 0.33
C GLU A 233 9.16 -13.17 0.64
N LEU A 234 10.01 -12.18 0.94
CA LEU A 234 9.56 -10.78 1.01
C LEU A 234 9.08 -10.33 -0.37
N VAL A 235 7.91 -9.71 -0.42
CA VAL A 235 7.35 -9.09 -1.63
C VAL A 235 7.49 -7.60 -1.51
N THR A 236 8.27 -7.01 -2.40
CA THR A 236 8.42 -5.55 -2.51
C THR A 236 8.05 -5.09 -3.92
N THR A 237 7.57 -3.88 -4.01
CA THR A 237 7.40 -3.20 -5.29
C THR A 237 8.79 -2.94 -5.88
N MET A 238 8.94 -3.12 -7.19
CA MET A 238 10.25 -2.89 -7.82
C MET A 238 10.62 -1.40 -7.74
N GLN A 239 11.89 -1.12 -7.58
CA GLN A 239 12.42 0.24 -7.67
C GLN A 239 12.12 0.84 -9.04
N GLY A 240 11.73 2.10 -9.10
CA GLY A 240 11.37 2.79 -10.33
C GLY A 240 9.90 2.65 -10.75
N PHE A 241 9.11 1.86 -10.04
CA PHE A 241 7.65 1.80 -10.22
C PHE A 241 6.99 2.82 -9.31
N ALA A 242 6.60 3.96 -9.89
CA ALA A 242 5.96 5.06 -9.16
C ALA A 242 4.55 4.69 -8.66
N ASP A 243 4.25 5.01 -7.41
CA ASP A 243 2.89 5.06 -6.89
C ASP A 243 2.44 6.53 -6.77
N ASN A 244 1.60 6.95 -7.70
CA ASN A 244 1.09 8.33 -7.75
C ASN A 244 0.13 8.68 -6.60
N ASN A 245 -0.31 7.69 -5.83
CA ASN A 245 -1.13 7.90 -4.63
C ASN A 245 -0.29 8.13 -3.38
N LEU A 246 1.02 7.97 -3.48
CA LEU A 246 1.94 8.18 -2.38
C LEU A 246 2.38 9.66 -2.30
N PHE A 247 2.42 10.20 -1.08
CA PHE A 247 2.97 11.53 -0.86
C PHE A 247 4.41 11.65 -1.43
N PRO A 248 4.81 12.69 -2.14
CA PRO A 248 4.11 13.99 -2.30
C PRO A 248 3.13 14.06 -3.48
N TYR A 249 2.63 12.95 -4.00
CA TYR A 249 1.64 12.87 -5.09
C TYR A 249 2.12 13.48 -6.42
N LYS A 250 3.40 13.37 -6.70
CA LYS A 250 4.03 13.95 -7.90
C LYS A 250 4.62 12.82 -8.75
N ALA A 251 4.17 12.72 -10.00
CA ALA A 251 4.55 11.64 -10.91
C ALA A 251 6.04 11.61 -11.29
N ASP A 252 6.77 12.72 -11.07
CA ASP A 252 8.20 12.81 -11.37
C ASP A 252 9.08 12.00 -10.39
N TYR A 253 8.51 11.52 -9.29
CA TYR A 253 9.22 10.66 -8.35
C TYR A 253 8.89 9.20 -8.61
N ASP A 254 9.89 8.41 -8.95
CA ASP A 254 9.78 6.96 -9.11
C ASP A 254 9.70 6.25 -7.75
N TRP A 255 8.84 6.76 -6.84
CA TRP A 255 8.73 6.26 -5.48
C TRP A 255 7.51 5.38 -5.27
N ASN A 256 7.68 4.42 -4.40
CA ASN A 256 6.63 3.56 -3.89
C ASN A 256 6.85 3.27 -2.40
N VAL A 257 6.02 2.45 -1.79
CA VAL A 257 6.08 2.17 -0.35
C VAL A 257 7.39 1.50 0.09
N ASP A 258 8.07 0.78 -0.82
CA ASP A 258 9.31 0.05 -0.56
C ASP A 258 10.58 0.82 -0.95
N PHE A 259 10.44 1.81 -1.83
CA PHE A 259 11.53 2.67 -2.31
C PHE A 259 11.07 4.12 -2.29
N TYR A 260 11.41 4.84 -1.25
CA TYR A 260 10.89 6.17 -0.97
C TYR A 260 11.98 7.13 -0.50
N GLY A 261 11.92 8.39 -0.93
CA GLY A 261 12.82 9.43 -0.49
C GLY A 261 14.14 9.50 -1.27
N PRO A 262 15.11 10.30 -0.76
CA PRO A 262 15.16 10.87 0.59
C PRO A 262 14.24 12.08 0.80
N VAL A 263 13.64 12.19 1.98
CA VAL A 263 12.83 13.34 2.41
C VAL A 263 13.35 13.89 3.72
N ARG A 264 13.63 15.20 3.78
CA ARG A 264 14.02 15.87 5.01
C ARG A 264 12.79 16.30 5.79
N ILE A 265 12.70 15.86 7.03
CA ILE A 265 11.60 16.17 7.93
C ILE A 265 11.77 17.59 8.48
N PRO A 266 10.77 18.50 8.33
CA PRO A 266 10.92 19.86 8.80
C PRO A 266 11.13 19.95 10.30
N GLN A 267 11.95 20.92 10.71
CA GLN A 267 12.24 21.25 12.10
C GLN A 267 12.03 22.74 12.32
N LYS A 268 11.56 23.12 13.49
CA LYS A 268 11.48 24.52 13.88
C LYS A 268 12.83 25.23 13.68
N GLY A 269 12.81 26.36 12.95
CA GLY A 269 14.00 27.11 12.59
C GLY A 269 14.74 26.62 11.34
N MET A 270 14.35 25.47 10.77
CA MET A 270 14.90 25.01 9.48
C MET A 270 14.41 25.88 8.35
N THR A 271 15.32 26.33 7.50
CA THR A 271 15.01 27.14 6.29
C THR A 271 15.18 26.29 5.05
N ILE A 272 14.23 26.41 4.12
CA ILE A 272 14.26 25.79 2.80
C ILE A 272 14.18 26.87 1.71
N THR A 273 14.78 26.61 0.55
CA THR A 273 14.54 27.40 -0.66
C THR A 273 13.18 27.05 -1.27
N LEU A 274 12.42 28.05 -1.68
CA LEU A 274 11.13 27.84 -2.35
C LEU A 274 11.37 27.57 -3.84
N ASN A 275 11.11 26.35 -4.24
CA ASN A 275 11.11 25.89 -5.64
C ASN A 275 10.05 24.78 -5.80
N GLU A 276 9.83 24.31 -7.02
CA GLU A 276 8.82 23.29 -7.31
C GLU A 276 9.05 21.97 -6.55
N ASP A 277 10.30 21.57 -6.40
CA ASP A 277 10.65 20.32 -5.74
C ASP A 277 10.38 20.42 -4.24
N ASN A 278 10.85 21.48 -3.58
CA ASN A 278 10.62 21.66 -2.14
C ASN A 278 9.13 21.90 -1.83
N LEU A 279 8.40 22.63 -2.68
CA LEU A 279 6.96 22.85 -2.45
C LEU A 279 6.15 21.56 -2.53
N ALA A 280 6.50 20.62 -3.39
CA ALA A 280 5.83 19.33 -3.43
C ALA A 280 5.79 18.65 -2.05
N PHE A 281 6.85 18.80 -1.25
CA PHE A 281 6.92 18.24 0.11
C PHE A 281 6.34 19.13 1.20
N TYR A 282 6.50 20.44 1.07
CA TYR A 282 6.35 21.33 2.22
C TYR A 282 5.18 22.32 2.09
N GLU A 283 4.53 22.42 0.93
CA GLU A 283 3.43 23.36 0.72
C GLU A 283 2.32 23.19 1.78
N ARG A 284 1.92 21.94 2.05
CA ARG A 284 0.89 21.66 3.04
C ARG A 284 1.33 22.01 4.46
N ALA A 285 2.59 21.76 4.81
CA ALA A 285 3.14 22.16 6.09
C ALA A 285 3.10 23.70 6.26
N ILE A 286 3.50 24.41 5.22
CA ILE A 286 3.55 25.88 5.22
C ILE A 286 2.13 26.47 5.23
N THR A 287 1.22 25.95 4.42
CA THR A 287 -0.11 26.54 4.22
C THR A 287 -1.11 26.08 5.29
N VAL A 288 -1.32 24.77 5.42
CA VAL A 288 -2.38 24.23 6.29
C VAL A 288 -1.96 24.26 7.76
N PHE A 289 -0.74 23.77 8.08
CA PHE A 289 -0.34 23.63 9.47
C PHE A 289 0.26 24.91 10.05
N GLU A 290 0.96 25.71 9.24
CA GLU A 290 1.53 26.98 9.71
C GLU A 290 0.72 28.22 9.28
N GLY A 291 -0.45 28.01 8.62
CA GLY A 291 -1.45 29.04 8.36
C GLY A 291 -1.04 30.11 7.36
N ASN A 292 -0.16 29.80 6.42
CA ASN A 292 0.29 30.76 5.42
C ASN A 292 -0.45 30.56 4.10
N LYS A 293 -0.49 31.61 3.29
CA LYS A 293 -0.95 31.55 1.89
C LYS A 293 0.27 31.60 0.96
N ILE A 294 0.42 30.62 0.09
CA ILE A 294 1.44 30.61 -0.97
C ILE A 294 0.77 30.97 -2.29
N GLU A 295 1.38 31.88 -3.04
CA GLU A 295 1.00 32.21 -4.41
C GLU A 295 2.24 32.12 -5.30
N ARG A 296 2.07 31.49 -6.47
CA ARG A 296 3.10 31.49 -7.52
C ARG A 296 2.74 32.52 -8.59
N ARG A 297 3.68 33.37 -8.94
CA ARG A 297 3.55 34.33 -10.05
C ARG A 297 4.76 34.20 -10.95
N GLY A 298 4.62 33.46 -12.04
CA GLY A 298 5.74 33.07 -12.89
C GLY A 298 6.72 32.18 -12.13
N ILE A 299 7.98 32.60 -12.06
CA ILE A 299 9.06 31.89 -11.33
C ILE A 299 9.16 32.31 -9.84
N ASN A 300 8.36 33.27 -9.41
CA ASN A 300 8.44 33.83 -8.07
C ASN A 300 7.34 33.29 -7.16
N TYR A 301 7.70 33.04 -5.90
CA TYR A 301 6.77 32.65 -4.85
C TYR A 301 6.50 33.81 -3.91
N TYR A 302 5.25 33.91 -3.44
CA TYR A 302 4.81 34.92 -2.49
C TYR A 302 4.19 34.22 -1.30
N ILE A 303 4.64 34.55 -0.09
CA ILE A 303 4.02 34.09 1.15
C ILE A 303 3.31 35.26 1.79
N ASN A 304 1.98 35.11 2.02
CA ASN A 304 1.12 36.15 2.55
C ASN A 304 1.26 37.50 1.80
N GLY A 305 1.36 37.39 0.46
CA GLY A 305 1.48 38.54 -0.46
C GLY A 305 2.88 39.15 -0.56
N LYS A 306 3.88 38.68 0.18
CA LYS A 306 5.27 39.15 0.14
C LYS A 306 6.13 38.21 -0.67
N LEU A 307 6.97 38.76 -1.55
CA LEU A 307 7.96 37.97 -2.32
C LEU A 307 8.86 37.20 -1.34
N ALA A 308 8.96 35.90 -1.53
CA ALA A 308 9.76 35.01 -0.71
C ALA A 308 10.59 34.08 -1.59
N ARG A 309 11.87 33.91 -1.27
CA ARG A 309 12.77 32.93 -1.89
C ARG A 309 12.99 31.72 -0.99
N GLU A 310 12.73 31.90 0.29
CA GLU A 310 12.97 30.92 1.34
C GLU A 310 11.80 30.91 2.31
N TYR A 311 11.66 29.79 3.04
CA TYR A 311 10.73 29.66 4.15
C TYR A 311 11.41 29.03 5.37
N THR A 312 11.18 29.61 6.54
CA THR A 312 11.66 29.07 7.82
C THR A 312 10.49 28.50 8.60
N PHE A 313 10.56 27.19 8.92
CA PHE A 313 9.52 26.48 9.65
C PHE A 313 9.38 26.97 11.08
N LYS A 314 8.16 27.06 11.56
CA LYS A 314 7.82 27.53 12.92
C LYS A 314 7.56 26.37 13.87
N MET A 315 7.33 25.15 13.36
CA MET A 315 7.01 23.96 14.13
C MET A 315 7.97 22.81 13.81
N ASP A 316 7.98 21.83 14.70
CA ASP A 316 8.61 20.54 14.50
C ASP A 316 7.62 19.57 13.85
N TYR A 317 8.11 18.77 12.90
CA TYR A 317 7.34 17.74 12.21
C TYR A 317 7.95 16.37 12.47
N TYR A 318 7.13 15.34 12.35
CA TYR A 318 7.52 13.96 12.63
C TYR A 318 7.04 13.07 11.50
N TRP A 319 7.79 12.02 11.21
CA TRP A 319 7.36 11.01 10.26
C TRP A 319 6.79 9.82 11.01
N MET A 320 5.52 9.53 10.73
CA MET A 320 4.76 8.45 11.36
C MET A 320 4.50 7.33 10.35
N GLN A 321 4.69 6.08 10.78
CA GLN A 321 4.36 4.89 9.98
C GLN A 321 3.59 3.87 10.80
N GLY A 322 2.73 3.09 10.14
CA GLY A 322 2.17 1.88 10.74
C GLY A 322 3.21 0.79 10.85
N ASP A 323 3.03 -0.14 11.80
CA ASP A 323 3.86 -1.34 11.88
C ASP A 323 3.48 -2.33 10.76
N ASN A 324 2.21 -2.34 10.29
CA ASN A 324 1.84 -2.95 9.01
C ASN A 324 2.10 -1.92 7.89
N ARG A 325 3.15 -2.19 7.07
CA ARG A 325 3.68 -1.22 6.11
C ARG A 325 2.97 -1.20 4.76
N HIS A 326 2.32 -2.29 4.40
CA HIS A 326 1.67 -2.46 3.10
C HIS A 326 0.13 -2.44 3.20
N ASN A 327 -0.41 -2.03 4.35
CA ASN A 327 -1.85 -1.90 4.59
C ASN A 327 -2.28 -0.43 4.69
#